data_c3b377448d4c2176cc3894a6516075b4
#
_entry.id   c3b377448d4c2176cc3894a6516075b4
#
_cell.length_a   1.000
_cell.length_b   1.000
_cell.length_c   1.000
_cell.angle_alpha   90.00
_cell.angle_beta   90.00
_cell.angle_gamma   90.00
#
_symmetry.space_group_name_H-M   'P 1'
#
loop_
_entity.id
_entity.type
_entity.pdbx_description
1 polymer ?
#
loop_
_entity_poly.entity_id
_entity_poly.type
_entity_poly.pdbx_seq_one_letter_code
_entity_poly.pdbx_strand_id
1 'polypeptide(L)'
;MLTRREWLGLSLGAGAALALDPRRLPAAGQGIITRAIPSTGERLPIVGLGSSATFRQVADGEDASALRDVLRTMVERGGRVFDTAPAYGASEEVAGRIAREESLTGRIFWATKMNGVQGPGGTLDPAVARRQTET
;
A
#
# COMPACT_ATOMS: atom_id res chain seq x y z
N MET A 1 -31.63 45.49 13.28
CA MET A 1 -31.21 45.00 11.94
C MET A 1 -29.74 45.27 11.78
N LEU A 2 -28.94 44.22 11.58
CA LEU A 2 -27.50 44.37 11.33
C LEU A 2 -27.28 45.00 9.94
N THR A 3 -26.36 45.94 9.86
CA THR A 3 -25.98 46.58 8.59
C THR A 3 -25.09 45.64 7.77
N ARG A 4 -25.02 45.82 6.45
CA ARG A 4 -24.13 45.05 5.56
C ARG A 4 -22.67 45.04 6.02
N ARG A 5 -22.22 46.11 6.63
CA ARG A 5 -20.86 46.28 7.14
C ARG A 5 -20.59 45.42 8.39
N GLU A 6 -21.59 45.31 9.28
CA GLU A 6 -21.52 44.47 10.47
C GLU A 6 -21.56 42.97 10.10
N TRP A 7 -22.35 42.62 9.07
CA TRP A 7 -22.37 41.26 8.52
C TRP A 7 -21.02 40.84 7.92
N LEU A 8 -20.37 41.71 7.14
CA LEU A 8 -19.04 41.46 6.57
C LEU A 8 -17.95 41.36 7.64
N GLY A 9 -18.05 42.16 8.71
CA GLY A 9 -17.12 42.09 9.84
C GLY A 9 -17.24 40.77 10.61
N LEU A 10 -18.46 40.25 10.82
CA LEU A 10 -18.72 39.00 11.49
C LEU A 10 -18.25 37.79 10.65
N SER A 11 -18.44 37.82 9.33
CA SER A 11 -18.00 36.73 8.45
C SER A 11 -16.48 36.68 8.26
N LEU A 12 -15.79 37.83 8.23
CA LEU A 12 -14.32 37.89 8.20
C LEU A 12 -13.70 37.40 9.52
N GLY A 13 -14.31 37.76 10.67
CA GLY A 13 -13.83 37.31 11.98
C GLY A 13 -13.97 35.81 12.19
N ALA A 14 -15.08 35.22 11.76
CA ALA A 14 -15.31 33.77 11.85
C ALA A 14 -14.39 32.97 10.90
N GLY A 15 -14.15 33.48 9.70
CA GLY A 15 -13.22 32.86 8.74
C GLY A 15 -11.76 32.89 9.19
N ALA A 16 -11.32 34.00 9.79
CA ALA A 16 -9.96 34.15 10.31
C ALA A 16 -9.71 33.25 11.54
N ALA A 17 -10.71 33.08 12.42
CA ALA A 17 -10.58 32.19 13.58
C ALA A 17 -10.48 30.71 13.19
N LEU A 18 -11.14 30.29 12.10
CA LEU A 18 -11.01 28.93 11.54
C LEU A 18 -9.68 28.71 10.81
N ALA A 19 -9.09 29.75 10.23
CA ALA A 19 -7.81 29.66 9.53
C ALA A 19 -6.59 29.68 10.45
N LEU A 20 -6.75 30.17 11.70
CA LEU A 20 -5.64 30.36 12.63
C LEU A 20 -5.51 29.28 13.70
N ASP A 21 -6.46 28.34 13.81
CA ASP A 21 -6.32 27.20 14.72
C ASP A 21 -6.18 25.87 13.94
N PRO A 22 -4.94 25.46 13.61
CA PRO A 22 -4.69 24.16 12.94
C PRO A 22 -5.13 22.96 13.77
N ARG A 23 -5.50 23.15 15.07
CA ARG A 23 -6.02 22.10 15.94
C ARG A 23 -7.53 21.89 15.76
N ARG A 24 -8.22 22.82 15.09
CA ARG A 24 -9.67 22.74 14.77
C ARG A 24 -9.99 22.24 13.38
N LEU A 25 -8.99 22.19 12.50
CA LEU A 25 -9.10 21.24 11.41
C LEU A 25 -9.10 19.87 12.09
N PRO A 26 -10.13 19.03 11.91
CA PRO A 26 -9.93 17.65 12.24
C PRO A 26 -8.72 17.25 11.40
N ALA A 27 -7.53 17.20 11.98
CA ALA A 27 -6.57 16.21 11.63
C ALA A 27 -7.35 14.93 11.90
N ALA A 28 -8.21 14.60 10.94
CA ALA A 28 -8.75 13.29 10.86
C ALA A 28 -7.50 12.43 10.87
N GLY A 29 -7.26 11.77 11.98
CA GLY A 29 -6.66 10.47 11.99
C GLY A 29 -7.59 9.64 11.11
N GLN A 30 -7.65 9.97 9.84
CA GLN A 30 -8.32 9.17 8.83
C GLN A 30 -7.41 7.97 8.73
N GLY A 31 -7.80 6.95 9.52
CA GLY A 31 -7.22 5.64 9.36
C GLY A 31 -7.21 5.33 7.87
N ILE A 32 -6.21 4.59 7.42
CA ILE A 32 -6.10 4.19 6.01
C ILE A 32 -7.46 3.69 5.53
N ILE A 33 -7.94 4.21 4.41
CA ILE A 33 -9.21 3.77 3.80
C ILE A 33 -9.07 2.28 3.45
N THR A 34 -9.98 1.48 3.96
CA THR A 34 -9.98 0.03 3.76
C THR A 34 -11.25 -0.45 3.09
N ARG A 35 -11.16 -1.57 2.36
CA ARG A 35 -12.29 -2.27 1.77
C ARG A 35 -12.27 -3.74 2.19
N ALA A 36 -13.44 -4.32 2.42
CA ALA A 36 -13.54 -5.74 2.73
C ALA A 36 -13.40 -6.60 1.46
N ILE A 37 -12.69 -7.71 1.56
CA ILE A 37 -12.72 -8.80 0.57
C ILE A 37 -14.09 -9.45 0.68
N PRO A 38 -14.90 -9.54 -0.40
CA PRO A 38 -16.27 -10.05 -0.31
C PRO A 38 -16.39 -11.47 0.23
N SER A 39 -15.42 -12.34 -0.08
CA SER A 39 -15.44 -13.76 0.28
C SER A 39 -15.00 -14.05 1.72
N THR A 40 -14.13 -13.22 2.30
CA THR A 40 -13.53 -13.47 3.63
C THR A 40 -13.96 -12.44 4.68
N GLY A 41 -14.42 -11.26 4.25
CA GLY A 41 -14.66 -10.12 5.14
C GLY A 41 -13.40 -9.41 5.63
N GLU A 42 -12.20 -9.92 5.31
CA GLU A 42 -10.94 -9.27 5.70
C GLU A 42 -10.85 -7.86 5.09
N ARG A 43 -10.49 -6.88 5.92
CA ARG A 43 -10.36 -5.49 5.49
C ARG A 43 -8.93 -5.18 5.10
N LEU A 44 -8.74 -4.76 3.85
CA LEU A 44 -7.45 -4.35 3.32
C LEU A 44 -7.44 -2.86 2.95
N PRO A 45 -6.28 -2.18 3.09
CA PRO A 45 -6.07 -0.87 2.48
C PRO A 45 -6.38 -0.90 0.99
N ILE A 46 -7.02 0.18 0.50
CA ILE A 46 -7.34 0.29 -0.94
C ILE A 46 -6.13 0.64 -1.81
N VAL A 47 -5.01 0.98 -1.19
CA VAL A 47 -3.72 1.23 -1.85
C VAL A 47 -2.72 0.20 -1.35
N GLY A 48 -1.98 -0.38 -2.28
CA GLY A 48 -0.89 -1.32 -2.03
C GLY A 48 0.42 -0.87 -2.67
N LEU A 49 1.52 -1.46 -2.23
CA LEU A 49 2.84 -1.29 -2.81
C LEU A 49 3.05 -2.33 -3.91
N GLY A 50 3.32 -1.88 -5.14
CA GLY A 50 3.70 -2.75 -6.25
C GLY A 50 5.21 -2.88 -6.40
N SER A 51 5.68 -4.03 -6.91
CA SER A 51 7.11 -4.36 -6.99
C SER A 51 7.65 -4.53 -8.41
N SER A 52 6.92 -4.11 -9.43
CA SER A 52 7.24 -4.43 -10.84
C SER A 52 8.33 -3.57 -11.48
N ALA A 53 8.55 -2.34 -11.01
CA ALA A 53 9.45 -1.37 -11.65
C ALA A 53 10.62 -0.99 -10.72
N THR A 54 10.52 0.14 -10.04
CA THR A 54 11.61 0.66 -9.19
C THR A 54 11.98 -0.32 -8.06
N PHE A 55 11.00 -0.96 -7.44
CA PHE A 55 11.26 -1.98 -6.43
C PHE A 55 12.11 -3.12 -7.00
N ARG A 56 11.72 -3.65 -8.17
CA ARG A 56 12.49 -4.68 -8.88
C ARG A 56 13.93 -4.25 -9.17
N GLN A 57 14.13 -3.03 -9.68
CA GLN A 57 15.46 -2.51 -9.99
C GLN A 57 16.39 -2.54 -8.77
N VAL A 58 15.88 -2.14 -7.60
CA VAL A 58 16.66 -2.15 -6.35
C VAL A 58 16.83 -3.57 -5.82
N ALA A 59 15.80 -4.43 -5.96
CA ALA A 59 15.87 -5.82 -5.53
C ALA A 59 16.87 -6.66 -6.34
N ASP A 60 17.02 -6.37 -7.63
CA ASP A 60 18.00 -7.00 -8.50
C ASP A 60 19.44 -6.49 -8.26
N GLY A 61 19.61 -5.41 -7.46
CA GLY A 61 20.90 -4.82 -7.08
C GLY A 61 21.48 -5.43 -5.81
N GLU A 62 22.73 -5.01 -5.49
CA GLU A 62 23.45 -5.52 -4.31
C GLU A 62 22.93 -4.91 -2.99
N ASP A 63 22.40 -3.69 -3.01
CA ASP A 63 21.93 -2.98 -1.81
C ASP A 63 20.39 -2.86 -1.77
N ALA A 64 19.78 -3.65 -0.92
CA ALA A 64 18.34 -3.64 -0.68
C ALA A 64 17.92 -2.80 0.56
N SER A 65 18.81 -2.00 1.13
CA SER A 65 18.53 -1.21 2.35
C SER A 65 17.34 -0.27 2.18
N ALA A 66 17.24 0.40 1.02
CA ALA A 66 16.11 1.27 0.70
C ALA A 66 14.76 0.52 0.67
N LEU A 67 14.75 -0.74 0.21
CA LEU A 67 13.53 -1.57 0.22
C LEU A 67 13.12 -1.97 1.62
N ARG A 68 14.07 -2.20 2.52
CA ARG A 68 13.83 -2.44 3.95
C ARG A 68 13.09 -1.26 4.58
N ASP A 69 13.58 -0.05 4.35
CA ASP A 69 12.96 1.18 4.86
C ASP A 69 11.56 1.41 4.28
N VAL A 70 11.37 1.12 3.00
CA VAL A 70 10.06 1.21 2.33
C VAL A 70 9.06 0.23 2.95
N LEU A 71 9.41 -1.05 3.10
CA LEU A 71 8.51 -2.07 3.66
C LEU A 71 8.18 -1.79 5.12
N ARG A 72 9.18 -1.41 5.93
CA ARG A 72 8.98 -1.02 7.32
C ARG A 72 8.04 0.19 7.41
N THR A 73 8.33 1.26 6.68
CA THR A 73 7.49 2.47 6.67
C THR A 73 6.07 2.19 6.21
N MET A 74 5.89 1.37 5.16
CA MET A 74 4.57 0.95 4.72
C MET A 74 3.76 0.34 5.86
N VAL A 75 4.34 -0.63 6.57
CA VAL A 75 3.64 -1.34 7.65
C VAL A 75 3.42 -0.44 8.88
N GLU A 76 4.40 0.38 9.26
CA GLU A 76 4.28 1.33 10.37
C GLU A 76 3.19 2.38 10.13
N ARG A 77 2.97 2.77 8.88
CA ARG A 77 1.92 3.70 8.48
C ARG A 77 0.56 3.03 8.22
N GLY A 78 0.45 1.72 8.51
CA GLY A 78 -0.77 0.95 8.39
C GLY A 78 -1.03 0.36 7.00
N GLY A 79 -0.10 0.54 6.03
CA GLY A 79 -0.12 -0.18 4.76
C GLY A 79 0.09 -1.67 4.98
N ARG A 80 -0.62 -2.51 4.21
CA ARG A 80 -0.54 -3.97 4.38
C ARG A 80 -0.42 -4.73 3.07
N VAL A 81 -0.81 -4.14 1.95
CA VAL A 81 -0.86 -4.86 0.66
C VAL A 81 0.45 -4.69 -0.07
N PHE A 82 1.08 -5.82 -0.43
CA PHE A 82 2.26 -5.88 -1.28
C PHE A 82 1.95 -6.75 -2.51
N ASP A 83 2.00 -6.15 -3.70
CA ASP A 83 1.75 -6.82 -4.98
C ASP A 83 3.08 -7.14 -5.68
N THR A 84 3.26 -8.41 -6.00
CA THR A 84 4.45 -8.91 -6.67
C THR A 84 4.11 -9.95 -7.75
N ALA A 85 5.11 -10.52 -8.39
CA ALA A 85 4.96 -11.64 -9.32
C ALA A 85 6.31 -12.36 -9.51
N PRO A 86 6.31 -13.66 -9.84
CA PRO A 86 7.53 -14.40 -10.20
C PRO A 86 8.32 -13.77 -11.37
N ALA A 87 7.63 -13.00 -12.24
CA ALA A 87 8.26 -12.30 -13.36
C ALA A 87 8.96 -10.98 -12.98
N TYR A 88 8.94 -10.58 -11.69
CA TYR A 88 9.51 -9.29 -11.25
C TYR A 88 10.92 -9.44 -10.68
N GLY A 89 11.78 -10.24 -11.34
CA GLY A 89 13.18 -10.44 -10.93
C GLY A 89 13.28 -10.97 -9.50
N ALA A 90 14.18 -10.40 -8.70
CA ALA A 90 14.40 -10.78 -7.31
C ALA A 90 13.36 -10.18 -6.31
N SER A 91 12.32 -9.49 -6.78
CA SER A 91 11.39 -8.75 -5.92
C SER A 91 10.73 -9.62 -4.84
N GLU A 92 10.27 -10.82 -5.17
CA GLU A 92 9.60 -11.72 -4.21
C GLU A 92 10.58 -12.23 -3.14
N GLU A 93 11.74 -12.71 -3.59
CA GLU A 93 12.77 -13.23 -2.69
C GLU A 93 13.27 -12.16 -1.73
N VAL A 94 13.63 -10.98 -2.25
CA VAL A 94 14.16 -9.87 -1.46
C VAL A 94 13.10 -9.34 -0.48
N ALA A 95 11.87 -9.11 -0.93
CA ALA A 95 10.79 -8.67 -0.05
C ALA A 95 10.47 -9.70 1.04
N GLY A 96 10.42 -10.98 0.69
CA GLY A 96 10.19 -12.08 1.65
C GLY A 96 11.32 -12.20 2.67
N ARG A 97 12.58 -12.03 2.25
CA ARG A 97 13.74 -12.02 3.15
C ARG A 97 13.66 -10.85 4.13
N ILE A 98 13.45 -9.63 3.63
CA ILE A 98 13.32 -8.42 4.47
C ILE A 98 12.15 -8.59 5.44
N ALA A 99 10.99 -9.06 5.00
CA ALA A 99 9.84 -9.23 5.86
C ALA A 99 10.08 -10.24 7.00
N ARG A 100 10.86 -11.29 6.76
CA ARG A 100 11.27 -12.23 7.82
C ARG A 100 12.23 -11.57 8.81
N GLU A 101 13.27 -10.89 8.31
CA GLU A 101 14.27 -10.21 9.14
C GLU A 101 13.65 -9.13 10.04
N GLU A 102 12.67 -8.39 9.52
CA GLU A 102 11.98 -7.30 10.23
C GLU A 102 10.71 -7.78 10.99
N SER A 103 10.42 -9.08 11.01
CA SER A 103 9.19 -9.64 11.62
C SER A 103 7.89 -9.05 11.06
N LEU A 104 7.86 -8.74 9.76
CA LEU A 104 6.72 -8.14 9.07
C LEU A 104 5.84 -9.15 8.36
N THR A 105 6.26 -10.41 8.20
CA THR A 105 5.61 -11.42 7.36
C THR A 105 4.11 -11.55 7.63
N GLY A 106 3.71 -11.65 8.89
CA GLY A 106 2.29 -11.76 9.30
C GLY A 106 1.52 -10.44 9.27
N ARG A 107 2.18 -9.33 8.98
CA ARG A 107 1.57 -8.00 8.90
C ARG A 107 1.30 -7.56 7.47
N ILE A 108 1.82 -8.28 6.49
CA ILE A 108 1.69 -7.98 5.05
C ILE A 108 0.71 -8.96 4.42
N PHE A 109 -0.24 -8.43 3.66
CA PHE A 109 -1.05 -9.21 2.74
C PHE A 109 -0.30 -9.34 1.41
N TRP A 110 0.16 -10.55 1.13
CA TRP A 110 0.95 -10.86 -0.06
C TRP A 110 0.04 -11.18 -1.23
N ALA A 111 0.12 -10.39 -2.29
CA ALA A 111 -0.55 -10.64 -3.55
C ALA A 111 0.51 -10.98 -4.60
N THR A 112 0.41 -12.16 -5.20
CA THR A 112 1.30 -12.58 -6.26
C THR A 112 0.53 -13.17 -7.45
N LYS A 113 1.24 -13.59 -8.48
CA LYS A 113 0.68 -14.08 -9.74
C LYS A 113 1.23 -15.47 -10.06
N MET A 114 0.49 -16.21 -10.87
CA MET A 114 0.93 -17.48 -11.40
C MET A 114 1.30 -17.35 -12.87
N ASN A 115 2.43 -17.92 -13.26
CA ASN A 115 2.87 -18.03 -14.65
C ASN A 115 2.52 -19.43 -15.21
N GLY A 116 1.23 -19.78 -15.19
CA GLY A 116 0.76 -21.08 -15.68
C GLY A 116 0.76 -21.23 -17.21
N VAL A 117 1.08 -20.17 -17.95
CA VAL A 117 1.14 -20.17 -19.41
C VAL A 117 2.59 -20.00 -19.84
N GLN A 118 3.08 -20.91 -20.68
CA GLN A 118 4.43 -20.82 -21.25
C GLN A 118 4.39 -20.19 -22.64
N GLY A 119 4.90 -18.96 -22.75
CA GLY A 119 5.03 -18.22 -23.99
C GLY A 119 3.75 -17.59 -24.52
N PRO A 120 3.87 -16.70 -25.53
CA PRO A 120 2.73 -16.05 -26.18
C PRO A 120 1.81 -17.08 -26.86
N GLY A 121 0.53 -17.06 -26.52
CA GLY A 121 -0.46 -17.98 -27.09
C GLY A 121 -0.46 -19.42 -26.51
N GLY A 122 0.33 -19.65 -25.46
CA GLY A 122 0.34 -20.93 -24.76
C GLY A 122 -0.97 -21.21 -24.00
N THR A 123 -1.27 -22.48 -23.78
CA THR A 123 -2.41 -22.91 -22.95
C THR A 123 -1.97 -22.98 -21.49
N LEU A 124 -2.92 -22.71 -20.58
CA LEU A 124 -2.71 -22.89 -19.15
C LEU A 124 -2.43 -24.38 -18.84
N ASP A 125 -1.29 -24.67 -18.19
CA ASP A 125 -1.00 -25.99 -17.63
C ASP A 125 -1.42 -26.04 -16.15
N PRO A 126 -2.50 -26.76 -15.81
CA PRO A 126 -2.98 -26.84 -14.43
C PRO A 126 -1.96 -27.45 -13.45
N ALA A 127 -1.09 -28.35 -13.93
CA ALA A 127 -0.08 -28.96 -13.09
C ALA A 127 1.04 -27.95 -12.76
N VAL A 128 1.44 -27.10 -13.70
CA VAL A 128 2.37 -25.99 -13.45
C VAL A 128 1.77 -25.00 -12.47
N ALA A 129 0.51 -24.59 -12.71
CA ALA A 129 -0.18 -23.64 -11.83
C ALA A 129 -0.26 -24.17 -10.39
N ARG A 130 -0.61 -25.45 -10.20
CA ARG A 130 -0.68 -26.08 -8.88
C ARG A 130 0.69 -26.09 -8.18
N ARG A 131 1.74 -26.50 -8.84
CA ARG A 131 3.10 -26.50 -8.25
C ARG A 131 3.53 -25.11 -7.79
N GLN A 132 3.17 -24.07 -8.53
CA GLN A 132 3.51 -22.69 -8.16
C GLN A 132 2.72 -22.16 -6.95
N THR A 133 1.60 -22.79 -6.60
CA THR A 133 0.79 -22.38 -5.42
C THR A 133 1.14 -23.18 -4.17
N GLU A 134 1.86 -24.30 -4.30
CA GLU A 134 2.21 -25.20 -3.21
C GLU A 134 3.64 -24.97 -2.68
N THR A 135 4.41 -24.05 -3.30
CA THR A 135 5.76 -23.64 -2.88
C THR A 135 5.73 -22.32 -2.12
#